data_4220906bc2a6cb3a2522ca63e5a0d6b1
#
_entry.id   4220906bc2a6cb3a2522ca63e5a0d6b1
#
_cell.length_a   1.000
_cell.length_b   1.000
_cell.length_c   1.000
_cell.angle_alpha   90.00
_cell.angle_beta   90.00
_cell.angle_gamma   90.00
#
_symmetry.space_group_name_H-M   'P 1'
#
loop_
_entity.id
_entity.type
_entity.pdbx_description
1 polymer ?
#
loop_
_entity_poly.entity_id
_entity_poly.type
_entity_poly.pdbx_seq_one_letter_code
_entity_poly.pdbx_strand_id
1 'polypeptide(L)'
;MTEIDAKTVMRLREMTGAPMMDCKAALKESGGDMEKAKDVLRKKGKQLADKASGREVKEGLCYAYQHHNGKLAVLVEVACETDFVAKNEDFKAFCRGVALTVAAYSPAFLSRESVPADAIAKEKQIVSEMAAESMKGKPQAVIDKAVEGR
;
A
#
# COMPACT_ATOMS: atom_id res chain seq x y z
N MET A 1 16.99 -8.04 -29.72
CA MET A 1 16.56 -6.99 -28.77
C MET A 1 15.14 -6.65 -29.17
N THR A 2 14.17 -7.01 -28.33
CA THR A 2 12.74 -6.74 -28.60
C THR A 2 12.53 -5.23 -28.61
N GLU A 3 12.15 -4.69 -29.76
CA GLU A 3 11.82 -3.27 -29.90
C GLU A 3 10.52 -3.04 -29.09
N ILE A 4 10.62 -2.22 -28.05
CA ILE A 4 9.48 -1.96 -27.17
C ILE A 4 8.65 -0.86 -27.81
N ASP A 5 7.45 -1.24 -28.27
CA ASP A 5 6.49 -0.34 -28.87
C ASP A 5 6.08 0.79 -27.90
N ALA A 6 5.99 2.01 -28.42
CA ALA A 6 5.58 3.19 -27.65
C ALA A 6 4.18 3.04 -27.01
N LYS A 7 3.26 2.33 -27.69
CA LYS A 7 1.92 2.03 -27.15
C LYS A 7 1.99 1.18 -25.88
N THR A 8 2.88 0.19 -25.85
CA THR A 8 3.08 -0.68 -24.67
C THR A 8 3.63 0.13 -23.49
N VAL A 9 4.55 1.08 -23.76
CA VAL A 9 5.09 1.98 -22.72
C VAL A 9 3.97 2.89 -22.16
N MET A 10 3.14 3.46 -23.05
CA MET A 10 2.02 4.31 -22.64
C MET A 10 1.02 3.53 -21.79
N ARG A 11 0.66 2.32 -22.21
CA ARG A 11 -0.26 1.46 -21.45
C ARG A 11 0.27 1.12 -20.06
N LEU A 12 1.56 0.81 -19.93
CA LEU A 12 2.18 0.56 -18.62
C LEU A 12 2.14 1.81 -17.75
N ARG A 13 2.39 2.99 -18.32
CA ARG A 13 2.29 4.26 -17.61
C ARG A 13 0.86 4.54 -17.12
N GLU A 14 -0.14 4.34 -17.95
CA GLU A 14 -1.56 4.51 -17.56
C GLU A 14 -1.95 3.60 -16.39
N MET A 15 -1.43 2.36 -16.39
CA MET A 15 -1.72 1.38 -15.33
C MET A 15 -0.97 1.63 -14.03
N THR A 16 0.21 2.25 -14.08
CA THR A 16 1.12 2.35 -12.92
C THR A 16 1.34 3.77 -12.43
N GLY A 17 1.03 4.78 -13.24
CA GLY A 17 1.36 6.18 -12.96
C GLY A 17 2.86 6.50 -12.99
N ALA A 18 3.73 5.51 -13.27
CA ALA A 18 5.17 5.69 -13.25
C ALA A 18 5.67 6.59 -14.41
N PRO A 19 6.83 7.27 -14.25
CA PRO A 19 7.42 8.07 -15.31
C PRO A 19 7.67 7.25 -16.58
N MET A 20 7.48 7.86 -17.75
CA MET A 20 7.60 7.21 -19.07
C MET A 20 8.95 6.48 -19.25
N MET A 21 10.05 7.10 -18.81
CA MET A 21 11.39 6.51 -18.91
C MET A 21 11.55 5.28 -18.02
N ASP A 22 10.92 5.28 -16.85
CA ASP A 22 10.93 4.15 -15.93
C ASP A 22 10.09 2.99 -16.48
N CYS A 23 8.94 3.28 -17.08
CA CYS A 23 8.14 2.27 -17.78
C CYS A 23 8.92 1.64 -18.94
N LYS A 24 9.61 2.45 -19.74
CA LYS A 24 10.44 1.96 -20.85
C LYS A 24 11.61 1.09 -20.35
N ALA A 25 12.27 1.50 -19.26
CA ALA A 25 13.37 0.73 -18.66
C ALA A 25 12.86 -0.60 -18.09
N ALA A 26 11.74 -0.59 -17.36
CA ALA A 26 11.13 -1.79 -16.80
C ALA A 26 10.69 -2.78 -17.88
N LEU A 27 10.11 -2.31 -18.98
CA LEU A 27 9.76 -3.16 -20.12
C LEU A 27 10.99 -3.76 -20.82
N LYS A 28 12.08 -3.01 -20.92
CA LYS A 28 13.35 -3.55 -21.45
C LYS A 28 13.89 -4.67 -20.56
N GLU A 29 13.92 -4.45 -19.26
CA GLU A 29 14.40 -5.41 -18.27
C GLU A 29 13.55 -6.68 -18.24
N SER A 30 12.23 -6.54 -18.40
CA SER A 30 11.28 -7.65 -18.41
C SER A 30 11.12 -8.35 -19.76
N GLY A 31 11.88 -7.95 -20.80
CA GLY A 31 11.76 -8.50 -22.16
C GLY A 31 10.41 -8.21 -22.83
N GLY A 32 9.72 -7.14 -22.44
CA GLY A 32 8.40 -6.73 -22.94
C GLY A 32 7.21 -7.32 -22.14
N ASP A 33 7.45 -8.12 -21.10
CA ASP A 33 6.41 -8.69 -20.24
C ASP A 33 5.84 -7.61 -19.32
N MET A 34 4.54 -7.33 -19.45
CA MET A 34 3.84 -6.27 -18.71
C MET A 34 3.76 -6.53 -17.21
N GLU A 35 3.51 -7.78 -16.80
CA GLU A 35 3.36 -8.11 -15.38
C GLU A 35 4.73 -8.05 -14.67
N LYS A 36 5.76 -8.59 -15.29
CA LYS A 36 7.14 -8.46 -14.76
C LYS A 36 7.59 -7.01 -14.73
N ALA A 37 7.21 -6.19 -15.72
CA ALA A 37 7.53 -4.77 -15.72
C ALA A 37 6.86 -4.01 -14.57
N LYS A 38 5.61 -4.35 -14.20
CA LYS A 38 4.95 -3.82 -12.98
C LYS A 38 5.72 -4.18 -11.72
N ASP A 39 6.18 -5.43 -11.61
CA ASP A 39 6.97 -5.87 -10.45
C ASP A 39 8.30 -5.12 -10.34
N VAL A 40 8.97 -4.88 -11.47
CA VAL A 40 10.20 -4.06 -11.52
C VAL A 40 9.91 -2.64 -11.05
N LEU A 41 8.83 -2.01 -11.56
CA LEU A 41 8.42 -0.67 -11.14
C LEU A 41 8.05 -0.62 -9.66
N ARG A 42 7.35 -1.63 -9.14
CA ARG A 42 7.01 -1.72 -7.71
C ARG A 42 8.24 -1.81 -6.82
N LYS A 43 9.23 -2.64 -7.20
CA LYS A 43 10.52 -2.73 -6.49
C LYS A 43 11.27 -1.41 -6.50
N LYS A 44 11.30 -0.72 -7.65
CA LYS A 44 11.93 0.59 -7.78
C LYS A 44 11.22 1.65 -6.93
N GLY A 45 9.90 1.66 -6.94
CA GLY A 45 9.09 2.54 -6.08
C GLY A 45 9.39 2.34 -4.61
N LYS A 46 9.50 1.08 -4.14
CA LYS A 46 9.90 0.78 -2.76
C LYS A 46 11.28 1.34 -2.43
N GLN A 47 12.28 1.14 -3.30
CA GLN A 47 13.62 1.71 -3.09
C GLN A 47 13.63 3.23 -3.02
N LEU A 48 12.78 3.92 -3.81
CA LEU A 48 12.62 5.37 -3.75
C LEU A 48 11.96 5.81 -2.45
N ALA A 49 10.94 5.08 -1.99
CA ALA A 49 10.29 5.33 -0.70
C ALA A 49 11.27 5.14 0.47
N ASP A 50 12.05 4.06 0.45
CA ASP A 50 13.07 3.80 1.49
C ASP A 50 14.12 4.93 1.55
N LYS A 51 14.56 5.45 0.39
CA LYS A 51 15.48 6.59 0.33
C LYS A 51 14.85 7.91 0.78
N ALA A 52 13.53 8.04 0.64
CA ALA A 52 12.80 9.25 1.05
C ALA A 52 12.36 9.22 2.52
N SER A 53 12.39 8.06 3.17
CA SER A 53 11.88 7.88 4.54
C SER A 53 12.53 8.75 5.61
N GLY A 54 13.76 9.25 5.36
CA GLY A 54 14.46 10.17 6.26
C GLY A 54 14.27 11.65 5.95
N ARG A 55 13.44 12.00 4.96
CA ARG A 55 13.22 13.40 4.60
C ARG A 55 12.23 14.05 5.56
N GLU A 56 12.50 15.30 5.89
CA GLU A 56 11.62 16.09 6.74
C GLU A 56 10.35 16.47 5.97
N VAL A 57 9.20 16.24 6.58
CA VAL A 57 7.87 16.62 6.06
C VAL A 57 7.31 17.72 6.96
N LYS A 58 7.14 18.92 6.43
CA LYS A 58 6.65 20.11 7.17
C LYS A 58 5.29 20.58 6.70
N GLU A 59 4.86 20.09 5.55
CA GLU A 59 3.61 20.42 4.91
C GLU A 59 2.69 19.22 4.89
N GLY A 60 1.45 19.38 4.46
CA GLY A 60 0.50 18.28 4.37
C GLY A 60 -0.93 18.74 4.15
N LEU A 61 -1.83 17.80 4.24
CA LEU A 61 -3.27 18.05 4.10
C LEU A 61 -4.02 17.35 5.23
N CYS A 62 -4.82 18.12 5.96
CA CYS A 62 -5.85 17.59 6.84
C CYS A 62 -7.12 17.36 6.02
N TYR A 63 -7.52 16.10 5.82
CA TYR A 63 -8.67 15.72 5.02
C TYR A 63 -9.79 15.18 5.90
N ALA A 64 -10.98 15.79 5.77
CA ALA A 64 -12.20 15.35 6.46
C ALA A 64 -13.11 14.57 5.50
N TYR A 65 -13.49 13.37 5.87
CA TYR A 65 -14.50 12.55 5.20
C TYR A 65 -15.73 12.40 6.06
N GLN A 66 -16.89 12.71 5.54
CA GLN A 66 -18.18 12.42 6.14
C GLN A 66 -18.93 11.41 5.28
N HIS A 67 -19.35 10.33 5.89
CA HIS A 67 -20.15 9.31 5.21
C HIS A 67 -21.56 9.83 4.92
N HIS A 68 -22.15 9.42 3.80
CA HIS A 68 -23.44 9.91 3.32
C HIS A 68 -24.60 9.75 4.32
N ASN A 69 -24.53 8.75 5.22
CA ASN A 69 -25.54 8.55 6.27
C ASN A 69 -25.40 9.50 7.48
N GLY A 70 -24.38 10.37 7.49
CA GLY A 70 -24.11 11.33 8.56
C GLY A 70 -23.69 10.73 9.91
N LYS A 71 -23.52 9.40 10.00
CA LYS A 71 -23.20 8.70 11.26
C LYS A 71 -21.72 8.39 11.46
N LEU A 72 -20.89 8.61 10.42
CA LEU A 72 -19.48 8.34 10.44
C LEU A 72 -18.73 9.52 9.82
N ALA A 73 -17.74 10.01 10.51
CA ALA A 73 -16.78 10.98 9.99
C ALA A 73 -15.35 10.54 10.33
N VAL A 74 -14.42 10.82 9.44
CA VAL A 74 -13.00 10.52 9.60
C VAL A 74 -12.22 11.79 9.31
N LEU A 75 -11.25 12.08 10.16
CA LEU A 75 -10.26 13.13 9.94
C LEU A 75 -8.89 12.45 9.84
N VAL A 76 -8.17 12.71 8.75
CA VAL A 76 -6.80 12.22 8.56
C VAL A 76 -5.88 13.39 8.25
N GLU A 77 -4.69 13.37 8.83
CA GLU A 77 -3.59 14.24 8.46
C GLU A 77 -2.59 13.43 7.64
N VAL A 78 -2.24 13.93 6.45
CA VAL A 78 -1.26 13.31 5.57
C VAL A 78 -0.17 14.31 5.29
N ALA A 79 1.02 14.03 5.80
CA ALA A 79 2.18 14.90 5.64
C ALA A 79 2.85 14.72 4.28
N CYS A 80 3.47 15.79 3.76
CA CYS A 80 4.27 15.80 2.55
C CYS A 80 5.44 16.78 2.66
N GLU A 81 6.34 16.76 1.67
CA GLU A 81 7.56 17.58 1.71
C GLU A 81 7.27 19.07 1.38
N THR A 82 6.28 19.36 0.53
CA THR A 82 6.02 20.73 0.04
C THR A 82 4.53 21.04 -0.07
N ASP A 83 4.19 22.33 0.03
CA ASP A 83 2.83 22.84 -0.17
C ASP A 83 2.32 22.62 -1.60
N PHE A 84 3.21 22.59 -2.60
CA PHE A 84 2.85 22.26 -3.99
C PHE A 84 2.28 20.84 -4.09
N VAL A 85 2.86 19.88 -3.38
CA VAL A 85 2.33 18.51 -3.30
C VAL A 85 0.98 18.50 -2.58
N ALA A 86 0.86 19.19 -1.45
CA ALA A 86 -0.39 19.28 -0.69
C ALA A 86 -1.56 19.84 -1.50
N LYS A 87 -1.29 20.74 -2.45
CA LYS A 87 -2.28 21.36 -3.33
C LYS A 87 -2.65 20.52 -4.56
N ASN A 88 -1.88 19.47 -4.87
CA ASN A 88 -2.09 18.62 -6.04
C ASN A 88 -3.36 17.77 -5.90
N GLU A 89 -4.13 17.65 -6.98
CA GLU A 89 -5.38 16.87 -7.00
C GLU A 89 -5.13 15.37 -6.77
N ASP A 90 -4.03 14.82 -7.27
CA ASP A 90 -3.65 13.42 -7.02
C ASP A 90 -3.37 13.17 -5.55
N PHE A 91 -2.73 14.13 -4.86
CA PHE A 91 -2.48 14.05 -3.42
C PHE A 91 -3.78 14.13 -2.62
N LYS A 92 -4.71 15.01 -3.01
CA LYS A 92 -6.05 15.09 -2.40
C LYS A 92 -6.84 13.80 -2.62
N ALA A 93 -6.77 13.22 -3.82
CA ALA A 93 -7.39 11.93 -4.12
C ALA A 93 -6.80 10.80 -3.26
N PHE A 94 -5.49 10.81 -3.03
CA PHE A 94 -4.81 9.89 -2.12
C PHE A 94 -5.32 10.06 -0.67
N CYS A 95 -5.35 11.29 -0.14
CA CYS A 95 -5.87 11.57 1.20
C CYS A 95 -7.32 11.09 1.37
N ARG A 96 -8.16 11.30 0.34
CA ARG A 96 -9.52 10.77 0.30
C ARG A 96 -9.53 9.23 0.38
N GLY A 97 -8.67 8.56 -0.38
CA GLY A 97 -8.54 7.10 -0.36
C GLY A 97 -8.16 6.57 1.02
N VAL A 98 -7.21 7.23 1.69
CA VAL A 98 -6.82 6.92 3.07
C VAL A 98 -8.01 7.07 4.03
N ALA A 99 -8.72 8.21 3.96
CA ALA A 99 -9.88 8.45 4.82
C ALA A 99 -11.01 7.42 4.60
N LEU A 100 -11.26 7.02 3.35
CA LEU A 100 -12.21 5.96 3.02
C LEU A 100 -11.77 4.59 3.59
N THR A 101 -10.50 4.27 3.53
CA THR A 101 -9.93 3.05 4.10
C THR A 101 -10.10 3.04 5.63
N VAL A 102 -9.80 4.16 6.28
CA VAL A 102 -10.02 4.31 7.74
C VAL A 102 -11.49 4.15 8.08
N ALA A 103 -12.40 4.76 7.30
CA ALA A 103 -13.84 4.63 7.49
C ALA A 103 -14.34 3.18 7.36
N ALA A 104 -13.77 2.42 6.42
CA ALA A 104 -14.19 1.05 6.15
C ALA A 104 -13.65 0.03 7.17
N TYR A 105 -12.40 0.19 7.59
CA TYR A 105 -11.71 -0.80 8.42
C TYR A 105 -11.56 -0.40 9.88
N SER A 106 -11.77 0.87 10.23
CA SER A 106 -11.65 1.41 11.60
C SER A 106 -10.36 0.92 12.30
N PRO A 107 -9.16 1.16 11.73
CA PRO A 107 -7.92 0.64 12.27
C PRO A 107 -7.69 1.16 13.69
N ALA A 108 -7.33 0.26 14.61
CA ALA A 108 -7.07 0.60 16.00
C ALA A 108 -5.70 1.26 16.23
N PHE A 109 -4.78 1.08 15.28
CA PHE A 109 -3.40 1.57 15.38
C PHE A 109 -2.98 2.27 14.10
N LEU A 110 -2.11 3.29 14.23
CA LEU A 110 -1.62 4.08 13.10
C LEU A 110 -0.53 3.35 12.30
N SER A 111 0.34 2.62 12.99
CA SER A 111 1.45 1.90 12.38
C SER A 111 1.69 0.57 13.06
N ARG A 112 2.49 -0.28 12.42
CA ARG A 112 2.88 -1.59 12.98
C ARG A 112 3.64 -1.44 14.29
N GLU A 113 4.48 -0.42 14.41
CA GLU A 113 5.31 -0.13 15.60
C GLU A 113 4.45 0.34 16.79
N SER A 114 3.27 0.90 16.52
CA SER A 114 2.34 1.35 17.57
C SER A 114 1.47 0.22 18.13
N VAL A 115 1.53 -0.99 17.55
CA VAL A 115 0.76 -2.15 18.04
C VAL A 115 1.43 -2.74 19.28
N PRO A 116 0.76 -2.79 20.45
CA PRO A 116 1.32 -3.41 21.65
C PRO A 116 1.59 -4.90 21.46
N ALA A 117 2.66 -5.40 22.06
CA ALA A 117 3.07 -6.81 21.94
C ALA A 117 2.02 -7.79 22.48
N ASP A 118 1.30 -7.40 23.51
CA ASP A 118 0.20 -8.17 24.11
C ASP A 118 -1.01 -8.28 23.18
N ALA A 119 -1.34 -7.22 22.42
CA ALA A 119 -2.38 -7.26 21.40
C ALA A 119 -2.03 -8.24 20.28
N ILE A 120 -0.75 -8.22 19.81
CA ILE A 120 -0.26 -9.17 18.82
C ILE A 120 -0.32 -10.61 19.36
N ALA A 121 0.12 -10.83 20.60
CA ALA A 121 0.12 -12.15 21.21
C ALA A 121 -1.30 -12.71 21.34
N LYS A 122 -2.25 -11.88 21.78
CA LYS A 122 -3.66 -12.26 21.91
C LYS A 122 -4.28 -12.63 20.58
N GLU A 123 -4.03 -11.82 19.52
CA GLU A 123 -4.57 -12.08 18.20
C GLU A 123 -3.97 -13.35 17.59
N LYS A 124 -2.65 -13.57 17.74
CA LYS A 124 -2.00 -14.82 17.33
C LYS A 124 -2.59 -16.04 18.01
N GLN A 125 -2.91 -15.96 19.29
CA GLN A 125 -3.56 -17.05 20.00
C GLN A 125 -4.94 -17.35 19.42
N ILE A 126 -5.78 -16.33 19.23
CA ILE A 126 -7.12 -16.49 18.66
C ILE A 126 -7.05 -17.10 17.26
N VAL A 127 -6.17 -16.56 16.39
CA VAL A 127 -6.00 -17.07 15.02
C VAL A 127 -5.47 -18.52 15.04
N SER A 128 -4.57 -18.86 15.97
CA SER A 128 -4.05 -20.21 16.13
C SER A 128 -5.15 -21.21 16.54
N GLU A 129 -5.99 -20.84 17.51
CA GLU A 129 -7.13 -21.65 17.95
C GLU A 129 -8.14 -21.87 16.80
N MET A 130 -8.50 -20.81 16.07
CA MET A 130 -9.37 -20.89 14.89
C MET A 130 -8.76 -21.74 13.76
N ALA A 131 -7.46 -21.60 13.50
CA ALA A 131 -6.76 -22.38 12.49
C ALA A 131 -6.68 -23.87 12.88
N ALA A 132 -6.40 -24.19 14.15
CA ALA A 132 -6.37 -25.55 14.65
C ALA A 132 -7.74 -26.23 14.52
N GLU A 133 -8.84 -25.50 14.72
CA GLU A 133 -10.19 -26.03 14.58
C GLU A 133 -10.57 -26.22 13.10
N SER A 134 -10.29 -25.26 12.24
CA SER A 134 -10.63 -25.29 10.81
C SER A 134 -9.73 -26.25 9.99
N MET A 135 -8.53 -26.53 10.49
CA MET A 135 -7.50 -27.37 9.83
C MET A 135 -7.22 -28.68 10.57
N LYS A 136 -8.20 -29.22 11.30
CA LYS A 136 -8.06 -30.52 11.99
C LYS A 136 -7.51 -31.58 11.06
N GLY A 137 -6.38 -32.22 11.45
CA GLY A 137 -5.71 -33.28 10.68
C GLY A 137 -4.62 -32.79 9.72
N LYS A 138 -4.34 -31.48 9.62
CA LYS A 138 -3.18 -30.98 8.87
C LYS A 138 -1.93 -30.90 9.76
N PRO A 139 -0.72 -31.03 9.16
CA PRO A 139 0.53 -30.85 9.90
C PRO A 139 0.64 -29.48 10.54
N GLN A 140 1.22 -29.41 11.75
CA GLN A 140 1.37 -28.16 12.52
C GLN A 140 2.06 -27.05 11.71
N ALA A 141 3.08 -27.39 10.92
CA ALA A 141 3.78 -26.43 10.06
C ALA A 141 2.87 -25.72 9.02
N VAL A 142 1.77 -26.36 8.63
CA VAL A 142 0.78 -25.74 7.71
C VAL A 142 -0.13 -24.79 8.47
N ILE A 143 -0.47 -25.13 9.71
CA ILE A 143 -1.24 -24.27 10.61
C ILE A 143 -0.45 -23.02 10.95
N ASP A 144 0.83 -23.17 11.32
CA ASP A 144 1.72 -22.06 11.67
C ASP A 144 1.88 -21.07 10.51
N LYS A 145 2.08 -21.56 9.28
CA LYS A 145 2.12 -20.72 8.09
C LYS A 145 0.81 -19.97 7.81
N ALA A 146 -0.32 -20.61 8.11
CA ALA A 146 -1.63 -19.97 7.94
C ALA A 146 -1.87 -18.88 9.00
N VAL A 147 -1.31 -19.02 10.20
CA VAL A 147 -1.34 -18.01 11.28
C VAL A 147 -0.43 -16.83 10.94
N GLU A 148 0.75 -17.09 10.39
CA GLU A 148 1.69 -16.02 9.97
C GLU A 148 1.17 -15.18 8.77
N GLY A 149 0.33 -15.77 7.92
CA GLY A 149 -0.21 -15.13 6.73
C GLY A 149 -1.50 -14.32 6.93
N ARG A 150 -2.04 -14.34 8.14
CA ARG A 150 -3.22 -13.54 8.55
C ARG A 150 -2.83 -12.34 9.39
#